data_e52864a951cec9245a0b118c9754b4ed
#
_entry.id   e52864a951cec9245a0b118c9754b4ed
#
_cell.length_a   1.000
_cell.length_b   1.000
_cell.length_c   1.000
_cell.angle_alpha   90.00
_cell.angle_beta   90.00
_cell.angle_gamma   90.00
#
_symmetry.space_group_name_H-M   'P 1'
#
loop_
_entity.id
_entity.type
_entity.pdbx_description
1 polymer ?
#
loop_
_entity_poly.entity_id
_entity_poly.type
_entity_poly.pdbx_seq_one_letter_code
_entity_poly.pdbx_strand_id
1 'polypeptide(L)'
;MGLKCLLAAPTGRAAKRLTEVTGHDASTIHRLLEAGIDPNTGMMVFTKDESNPLKADAFIIDEMSMVDIQLLHCLLRAIPGNKRLILVGDPDQLPPVGPGFPFGDMLRSNTLPVVRLTEIFRQAQESLIVMNAHRVNRGEAPDLRSRKSDFFFLPARSEQEVAQTIVDLCARRLPTNMGIPPEQIQVLTPTRKGGVGTWNLNRVLQASLNPPAPTKKERSFGDFSFREGDRVMQIRNNYDILWKKLDGSAVGSGIFNGDIGTVRAISMEQETVTVVFDDREADYDFTMLGELEPAYAMTVHKSQGSEYRAVILSAWNGSPYLLSRSVLYTAITRARELLIIVGREECVAAMTQNAKVGRRYSGLKLRLQGKTE
;
A
#
# COMPACT_ATOMS: atom_id res chain seq x y z
N MET A 1 14.35 -13.49 -27.92
CA MET A 1 15.08 -12.26 -28.21
C MET A 1 15.87 -11.90 -26.96
N GLY A 2 17.20 -11.79 -27.00
CA GLY A 2 18.05 -11.56 -25.81
C GLY A 2 18.04 -10.10 -25.34
N LEU A 3 16.87 -9.49 -25.14
CA LEU A 3 16.75 -8.13 -24.61
C LEU A 3 16.90 -8.15 -23.08
N LYS A 4 17.77 -7.30 -22.56
CA LYS A 4 17.89 -7.06 -21.12
C LYS A 4 16.74 -6.14 -20.66
N CYS A 5 15.86 -6.70 -19.81
CA CYS A 5 14.77 -5.94 -19.20
C CYS A 5 15.07 -5.61 -17.74
N LEU A 6 14.71 -4.42 -17.28
CA LEU A 6 14.67 -4.05 -15.87
C LEU A 6 13.22 -3.80 -15.45
N LEU A 7 12.87 -4.39 -14.32
CA LEU A 7 11.53 -4.31 -13.72
C LEU A 7 11.60 -3.47 -12.45
N ALA A 8 10.69 -2.52 -12.30
CA ALA A 8 10.63 -1.73 -11.08
C ALA A 8 9.20 -1.32 -10.70
N ALA A 9 9.03 -0.96 -9.42
CA ALA A 9 7.78 -0.43 -8.88
C ALA A 9 8.10 0.67 -7.84
N PRO A 10 7.15 1.54 -7.47
CA PRO A 10 7.40 2.61 -6.50
C PRO A 10 7.61 2.12 -5.06
N THR A 11 7.10 0.96 -4.69
CA THR A 11 7.20 0.40 -3.33
C THR A 11 7.88 -0.97 -3.32
N GLY A 12 8.49 -1.33 -2.17
CA GLY A 12 9.14 -2.64 -1.98
C GLY A 12 8.17 -3.81 -2.18
N ARG A 13 6.94 -3.68 -1.69
CA ARG A 13 5.90 -4.71 -1.84
C ARG A 13 5.48 -4.93 -3.28
N ALA A 14 5.24 -3.84 -4.01
CA ALA A 14 4.90 -3.96 -5.43
C ALA A 14 6.06 -4.58 -6.23
N ALA A 15 7.31 -4.20 -5.94
CA ALA A 15 8.49 -4.79 -6.56
C ALA A 15 8.62 -6.29 -6.22
N LYS A 16 8.44 -6.67 -4.95
CA LYS A 16 8.45 -8.08 -4.54
C LYS A 16 7.38 -8.90 -5.27
N ARG A 17 6.15 -8.38 -5.31
CA ARG A 17 5.05 -9.03 -6.03
C ARG A 17 5.35 -9.17 -7.53
N LEU A 18 5.92 -8.14 -8.14
CA LEU A 18 6.32 -8.18 -9.55
C LEU A 18 7.36 -9.29 -9.78
N THR A 19 8.33 -9.47 -8.87
CA THR A 19 9.28 -10.60 -8.89
C THR A 19 8.56 -11.94 -8.77
N GLU A 20 7.65 -12.11 -7.84
CA GLU A 20 6.91 -13.36 -7.60
C GLU A 20 6.07 -13.78 -8.83
N VAL A 21 5.42 -12.81 -9.48
CA VAL A 21 4.55 -13.08 -10.63
C VAL A 21 5.34 -13.33 -11.92
N THR A 22 6.45 -12.61 -12.12
CA THR A 22 7.21 -12.67 -13.37
C THR A 22 8.35 -13.69 -13.33
N GLY A 23 8.80 -14.08 -12.12
CA GLY A 23 10.00 -14.88 -11.93
C GLY A 23 11.31 -14.13 -12.25
N HIS A 24 11.25 -12.81 -12.45
CA HIS A 24 12.38 -11.94 -12.72
C HIS A 24 12.57 -10.93 -11.62
N ASP A 25 13.81 -10.64 -11.26
CA ASP A 25 14.13 -9.66 -10.22
C ASP A 25 13.58 -8.28 -10.56
N ALA A 26 12.79 -7.74 -9.65
CA ALA A 26 12.29 -6.38 -9.67
C ALA A 26 12.79 -5.60 -8.45
N SER A 27 12.99 -4.31 -8.61
CA SER A 27 13.43 -3.44 -7.52
C SER A 27 12.50 -2.25 -7.35
N THR A 28 12.67 -1.49 -6.27
CA THR A 28 12.01 -0.19 -6.19
C THR A 28 12.65 0.79 -7.19
N ILE A 29 11.87 1.76 -7.69
CA ILE A 29 12.41 2.83 -8.55
C ILE A 29 13.57 3.54 -7.85
N HIS A 30 13.44 3.80 -6.54
CA HIS A 30 14.51 4.41 -5.74
C HIS A 30 15.79 3.59 -5.75
N ARG A 31 15.70 2.26 -5.57
CA ARG A 31 16.86 1.36 -5.61
C ARG A 31 17.42 1.25 -7.03
N LEU A 32 16.56 1.22 -8.06
CA LEU A 32 16.98 1.23 -9.45
C LEU A 32 17.81 2.48 -9.79
N LEU A 33 17.42 3.63 -9.24
CA LEU A 33 18.11 4.90 -9.39
C LEU A 33 19.28 5.09 -8.42
N GLU A 34 19.57 4.09 -7.57
CA GLU A 34 20.63 4.15 -6.55
C GLU A 34 20.45 5.40 -5.65
N ALA A 35 19.28 5.48 -5.02
CA ALA A 35 18.96 6.57 -4.09
C ALA A 35 19.92 6.58 -2.89
N GLY A 36 20.41 7.75 -2.55
CA GLY A 36 21.23 8.01 -1.38
C GLY A 36 20.85 9.34 -0.72
N ILE A 37 21.52 9.66 0.37
CA ILE A 37 21.39 10.97 1.04
C ILE A 37 22.71 11.74 0.82
N ASP A 38 22.62 12.95 0.29
CA ASP A 38 23.76 13.84 0.21
C ASP A 38 24.19 14.26 1.63
N PRO A 39 25.41 13.93 2.07
CA PRO A 39 25.86 14.21 3.43
C PRO A 39 25.94 15.71 3.76
N ASN A 40 26.03 16.57 2.76
CA ASN A 40 26.13 18.01 2.95
C ASN A 40 24.77 18.70 3.07
N THR A 41 23.78 18.22 2.32
CA THR A 41 22.44 18.85 2.25
C THR A 41 21.36 18.08 2.99
N GLY A 42 21.60 16.80 3.31
CA GLY A 42 20.59 15.89 3.88
C GLY A 42 19.45 15.56 2.90
N MET A 43 19.57 15.96 1.64
CA MET A 43 18.55 15.72 0.62
C MET A 43 18.76 14.38 -0.07
N MET A 44 17.65 13.76 -0.51
CA MET A 44 17.71 12.58 -1.34
C MET A 44 18.29 12.91 -2.71
N VAL A 45 19.28 12.14 -3.14
CA VAL A 45 19.93 12.23 -4.45
C VAL A 45 19.91 10.87 -5.12
N PHE A 46 19.99 10.88 -6.45
CA PHE A 46 20.07 9.68 -7.26
C PHE A 46 21.39 9.66 -8.03
N THR A 47 22.10 8.53 -8.02
CA THR A 47 23.37 8.39 -8.75
C THR A 47 23.15 8.02 -10.22
N LYS A 48 21.94 7.54 -10.56
CA LYS A 48 21.54 7.26 -11.97
C LYS A 48 20.86 8.48 -12.58
N ASP A 49 21.45 8.99 -13.66
CA ASP A 49 20.97 10.13 -14.44
C ASP A 49 21.51 10.06 -15.88
N GLU A 50 21.48 11.17 -16.63
CA GLU A 50 21.99 11.25 -18.01
C GLU A 50 23.50 10.97 -18.10
N SER A 51 24.28 11.30 -17.05
CA SER A 51 25.74 11.07 -17.01
C SER A 51 26.10 9.63 -16.64
N ASN A 52 25.22 8.96 -15.89
CA ASN A 52 25.36 7.57 -15.45
C ASN A 52 24.09 6.77 -15.70
N PRO A 53 23.68 6.54 -16.97
CA PRO A 53 22.37 6.01 -17.30
C PRO A 53 22.22 4.53 -16.94
N LEU A 54 20.96 4.10 -16.84
CA LEU A 54 20.60 2.71 -16.65
C LEU A 54 20.94 1.89 -17.89
N LYS A 55 21.49 0.68 -17.66
CA LYS A 55 22.00 -0.22 -18.73
C LYS A 55 21.02 -1.37 -18.98
N ALA A 56 20.00 -1.12 -19.79
CA ALA A 56 19.04 -2.11 -20.26
C ALA A 56 18.49 -1.73 -21.64
N ASP A 57 17.75 -2.65 -22.27
CA ASP A 57 17.09 -2.44 -23.56
C ASP A 57 15.62 -2.06 -23.39
N ALA A 58 15.02 -2.50 -22.28
CA ALA A 58 13.65 -2.19 -21.93
C ALA A 58 13.49 -1.99 -20.42
N PHE A 59 12.57 -1.12 -20.04
CA PHE A 59 12.21 -0.82 -18.68
C PHE A 59 10.70 -1.00 -18.53
N ILE A 60 10.28 -1.77 -17.52
CA ILE A 60 8.88 -1.97 -17.20
C ILE A 60 8.66 -1.46 -15.77
N ILE A 61 7.85 -0.44 -15.66
CA ILE A 61 7.55 0.21 -14.38
C ILE A 61 6.08 -0.03 -14.06
N ASP A 62 5.84 -0.75 -12.98
CA ASP A 62 4.49 -1.05 -12.50
C ASP A 62 4.04 -0.08 -11.42
N GLU A 63 2.74 -0.10 -11.08
CA GLU A 63 2.09 0.78 -10.09
C GLU A 63 2.34 2.29 -10.32
N MET A 64 2.30 2.71 -11.59
CA MET A 64 2.56 4.10 -11.99
C MET A 64 1.59 5.12 -11.38
N SER A 65 0.43 4.69 -10.89
CA SER A 65 -0.50 5.55 -10.16
C SER A 65 0.10 6.18 -8.90
N MET A 66 1.15 5.54 -8.33
CA MET A 66 1.83 6.00 -7.11
C MET A 66 3.05 6.89 -7.40
N VAL A 67 3.48 7.02 -8.65
CA VAL A 67 4.68 7.77 -9.04
C VAL A 67 4.34 9.25 -9.23
N ASP A 68 4.99 10.11 -8.46
CA ASP A 68 4.85 11.56 -8.58
C ASP A 68 5.72 12.15 -9.71
N ILE A 69 5.58 13.46 -9.96
CA ILE A 69 6.28 14.12 -11.08
C ILE A 69 7.80 14.20 -10.84
N GLN A 70 8.25 14.27 -9.59
CA GLN A 70 9.66 14.35 -9.27
C GLN A 70 10.36 13.00 -9.50
N LEU A 71 9.76 11.93 -8.99
CA LEU A 71 10.30 10.58 -9.17
C LEU A 71 10.27 10.16 -10.65
N LEU A 72 9.19 10.51 -11.39
CA LEU A 72 9.15 10.28 -12.84
C LEU A 72 10.24 11.06 -13.56
N HIS A 73 10.48 12.32 -13.20
CA HIS A 73 11.54 13.13 -13.80
C HIS A 73 12.91 12.47 -13.62
N CYS A 74 13.25 12.06 -12.41
CA CYS A 74 14.52 11.38 -12.12
C CYS A 74 14.64 10.05 -12.90
N LEU A 75 13.56 9.27 -12.97
CA LEU A 75 13.53 8.03 -13.73
C LEU A 75 13.79 8.27 -15.23
N LEU A 76 13.12 9.25 -15.84
CA LEU A 76 13.29 9.55 -17.25
C LEU A 76 14.69 10.06 -17.58
N ARG A 77 15.31 10.82 -16.69
CA ARG A 77 16.71 11.27 -16.85
C ARG A 77 17.71 10.10 -16.87
N ALA A 78 17.42 9.03 -16.13
CA ALA A 78 18.29 7.86 -16.07
C ALA A 78 18.11 6.86 -17.22
N ILE A 79 17.02 6.99 -18.01
CA ILE A 79 16.71 6.09 -19.12
C ILE A 79 17.16 6.75 -20.44
N PRO A 80 18.09 6.14 -21.21
CA PRO A 80 18.49 6.67 -22.51
C PRO A 80 17.32 6.74 -23.51
N GLY A 81 17.23 7.80 -24.30
CA GLY A 81 16.11 8.09 -25.18
C GLY A 81 15.83 7.08 -26.31
N ASN A 82 16.78 6.17 -26.60
CA ASN A 82 16.65 5.12 -27.59
C ASN A 82 16.16 3.77 -27.02
N LYS A 83 15.77 3.75 -25.75
CA LYS A 83 15.33 2.52 -25.03
C LYS A 83 13.81 2.46 -24.96
N ARG A 84 13.30 1.26 -24.70
CA ARG A 84 11.85 1.01 -24.54
C ARG A 84 11.43 1.25 -23.09
N LEU A 85 10.38 2.03 -22.89
CA LEU A 85 9.79 2.27 -21.58
C LEU A 85 8.32 1.86 -21.62
N ILE A 86 7.92 0.95 -20.72
CA ILE A 86 6.55 0.49 -20.54
C ILE A 86 6.12 0.89 -19.14
N LEU A 87 5.06 1.69 -19.07
CA LEU A 87 4.47 2.18 -17.83
C LEU A 87 3.13 1.48 -17.60
N VAL A 88 3.03 0.75 -16.50
CA VAL A 88 1.83 -0.02 -16.13
C VAL A 88 1.23 0.58 -14.87
N GLY A 89 -0.09 0.67 -14.80
CA GLY A 89 -0.77 1.21 -13.62
C GLY A 89 -2.26 1.38 -13.83
N ASP A 90 -2.95 1.73 -12.76
CA ASP A 90 -4.38 1.96 -12.72
C ASP A 90 -4.66 3.44 -12.39
N PRO A 91 -5.16 4.24 -13.37
CA PRO A 91 -5.40 5.67 -13.18
C PRO A 91 -6.56 5.98 -12.22
N ASP A 92 -7.38 4.98 -11.91
CA ASP A 92 -8.58 5.12 -11.07
C ASP A 92 -8.30 4.84 -9.58
N GLN A 93 -7.13 4.25 -9.28
CA GLN A 93 -6.61 4.15 -7.92
C GLN A 93 -6.20 5.52 -7.38
N LEU A 94 -5.83 5.52 -6.09
CA LEU A 94 -5.35 6.74 -5.42
C LEU A 94 -4.13 7.33 -6.16
N PRO A 95 -4.12 8.65 -6.38
CA PRO A 95 -2.97 9.34 -6.95
C PRO A 95 -1.77 9.34 -5.99
N PRO A 96 -0.55 9.66 -6.46
CA PRO A 96 0.64 9.69 -5.61
C PRO A 96 0.48 10.66 -4.44
N VAL A 97 1.21 10.42 -3.34
CA VAL A 97 1.24 11.36 -2.21
C VAL A 97 1.99 12.64 -2.59
N GLY A 98 3.05 12.52 -3.40
CA GLY A 98 3.85 13.64 -3.90
C GLY A 98 3.13 14.48 -4.96
N PRO A 99 3.83 15.50 -5.51
CA PRO A 99 3.22 16.47 -6.43
C PRO A 99 2.88 15.88 -7.80
N GLY A 100 1.78 16.36 -8.39
CA GLY A 100 1.33 15.98 -9.71
C GLY A 100 0.58 14.65 -9.77
N PHE A 101 0.17 14.26 -10.97
CA PHE A 101 -0.37 12.93 -11.30
C PHE A 101 0.07 12.58 -12.73
N PRO A 102 1.38 12.31 -12.92
CA PRO A 102 1.96 12.19 -14.25
C PRO A 102 1.35 11.05 -15.06
N PHE A 103 1.05 9.90 -14.46
CA PHE A 103 0.41 8.79 -15.15
C PHE A 103 -0.96 9.20 -15.76
N GLY A 104 -1.81 9.83 -14.96
CA GLY A 104 -3.08 10.35 -15.43
C GLY A 104 -2.92 11.46 -16.48
N ASP A 105 -1.91 12.33 -16.35
CA ASP A 105 -1.63 13.40 -17.32
C ASP A 105 -1.16 12.84 -18.66
N MET A 106 -0.29 11.83 -18.67
CA MET A 106 0.15 11.10 -19.86
C MET A 106 -1.04 10.47 -20.59
N LEU A 107 -1.90 9.75 -19.86
CA LEU A 107 -3.11 9.12 -20.43
C LEU A 107 -4.07 10.15 -21.04
N ARG A 108 -4.28 11.29 -20.37
CA ARG A 108 -5.16 12.38 -20.84
C ARG A 108 -4.56 13.25 -21.93
N SER A 109 -3.26 13.16 -22.16
CA SER A 109 -2.60 13.91 -23.24
C SER A 109 -3.01 13.40 -24.62
N ASN A 110 -3.31 12.11 -24.74
CA ASN A 110 -3.58 11.38 -25.98
C ASN A 110 -2.43 11.47 -27.01
N THR A 111 -1.19 11.71 -26.54
CA THR A 111 0.00 11.83 -27.41
C THR A 111 0.90 10.59 -27.36
N LEU A 112 0.66 9.71 -26.42
CA LEU A 112 1.44 8.49 -26.22
C LEU A 112 0.63 7.25 -26.61
N PRO A 113 1.27 6.18 -27.08
CA PRO A 113 0.59 4.89 -27.29
C PRO A 113 0.04 4.36 -25.97
N VAL A 114 -1.25 4.01 -25.95
CA VAL A 114 -1.94 3.50 -24.75
C VAL A 114 -2.69 2.22 -25.08
N VAL A 115 -2.49 1.20 -24.24
CA VAL A 115 -3.30 -0.01 -24.23
C VAL A 115 -4.15 -0.01 -22.95
N ARG A 116 -5.47 -0.10 -23.10
CA ARG A 116 -6.39 -0.19 -21.96
C ARG A 116 -6.93 -1.60 -21.86
N LEU A 117 -6.76 -2.21 -20.68
CA LEU A 117 -7.39 -3.48 -20.34
C LEU A 117 -8.79 -3.18 -19.80
N THR A 118 -9.80 -3.42 -20.60
CA THR A 118 -11.21 -3.10 -20.27
C THR A 118 -12.09 -4.33 -20.12
N GLU A 119 -11.60 -5.49 -20.57
CA GLU A 119 -12.38 -6.72 -20.54
C GLU A 119 -12.19 -7.45 -19.20
N ILE A 120 -13.32 -7.83 -18.59
CA ILE A 120 -13.36 -8.66 -17.39
C ILE A 120 -13.47 -10.11 -17.88
N PHE A 121 -12.47 -10.92 -17.61
CA PHE A 121 -12.50 -12.33 -17.94
C PHE A 121 -13.69 -13.02 -17.26
N ARG A 122 -14.28 -14.04 -17.94
CA ARG A 122 -15.48 -14.75 -17.48
C ARG A 122 -15.37 -15.23 -16.02
N GLN A 123 -14.23 -15.76 -15.62
CA GLN A 123 -14.01 -16.20 -14.23
C GLN A 123 -14.08 -15.06 -13.22
N ALA A 124 -13.58 -13.87 -13.58
CA ALA A 124 -13.62 -12.70 -12.71
C ALA A 124 -15.02 -12.06 -12.65
N GLN A 125 -15.93 -12.37 -13.60
CA GLN A 125 -17.31 -11.89 -13.56
C GLN A 125 -18.15 -12.56 -12.46
N GLU A 126 -17.71 -13.69 -11.92
CA GLU A 126 -18.35 -14.35 -10.78
C GLU A 126 -17.99 -13.71 -9.44
N SER A 127 -16.90 -12.92 -9.39
CA SER A 127 -16.45 -12.20 -8.20
C SER A 127 -17.19 -10.87 -8.02
N LEU A 128 -17.90 -10.72 -6.90
CA LEU A 128 -18.52 -9.44 -6.55
C LEU A 128 -17.49 -8.36 -6.16
N ILE A 129 -16.31 -8.74 -5.68
CA ILE A 129 -15.20 -7.79 -5.47
C ILE A 129 -14.90 -7.09 -6.81
N VAL A 130 -14.68 -7.86 -7.86
CA VAL A 130 -14.35 -7.33 -9.19
C VAL A 130 -15.51 -6.52 -9.76
N MET A 131 -16.73 -7.07 -9.74
CA MET A 131 -17.91 -6.41 -10.28
C MET A 131 -18.24 -5.11 -9.55
N ASN A 132 -18.14 -5.11 -8.21
CA ASN A 132 -18.36 -3.90 -7.41
C ASN A 132 -17.23 -2.87 -7.57
N ALA A 133 -15.98 -3.28 -7.75
CA ALA A 133 -14.91 -2.37 -8.12
C ALA A 133 -15.21 -1.61 -9.41
N HIS A 134 -15.65 -2.32 -10.46
CA HIS A 134 -16.03 -1.68 -11.71
C HIS A 134 -17.26 -0.79 -11.59
N ARG A 135 -18.29 -1.18 -10.80
CA ARG A 135 -19.45 -0.32 -10.53
C ARG A 135 -19.03 0.96 -9.83
N VAL A 136 -18.26 0.85 -8.76
CA VAL A 136 -17.75 2.02 -8.02
C VAL A 136 -16.92 2.92 -8.94
N ASN A 137 -16.07 2.37 -9.78
CA ASN A 137 -15.26 3.15 -10.71
C ASN A 137 -16.12 3.97 -11.68
N ARG A 138 -17.24 3.41 -12.15
CA ARG A 138 -18.22 4.14 -12.98
C ARG A 138 -19.13 5.09 -12.20
N GLY A 139 -19.02 5.14 -10.86
CA GLY A 139 -19.90 5.92 -10.00
C GLY A 139 -21.26 5.26 -9.74
N GLU A 140 -21.39 3.98 -10.02
CA GLU A 140 -22.58 3.18 -9.75
C GLU A 140 -22.48 2.57 -8.34
N ALA A 141 -23.59 2.51 -7.62
CA ALA A 141 -23.63 1.91 -6.29
C ALA A 141 -23.21 0.42 -6.34
N PRO A 142 -22.29 -0.01 -5.45
CA PRO A 142 -21.95 -1.44 -5.34
C PRO A 142 -23.15 -2.25 -4.83
N ASP A 143 -23.19 -3.54 -5.14
CA ASP A 143 -24.17 -4.45 -4.57
C ASP A 143 -23.77 -4.78 -3.11
N LEU A 144 -24.52 -4.23 -2.16
CA LEU A 144 -24.33 -4.41 -0.72
C LEU A 144 -25.25 -5.47 -0.11
N ARG A 145 -26.13 -6.07 -0.90
CA ARG A 145 -27.19 -6.97 -0.41
C ARG A 145 -26.94 -8.44 -0.66
N SER A 146 -26.05 -8.76 -1.57
CA SER A 146 -25.68 -10.14 -1.86
C SER A 146 -25.04 -10.81 -0.64
N ARG A 147 -25.43 -12.07 -0.36
CA ARG A 147 -24.94 -12.86 0.79
C ARG A 147 -24.18 -14.13 0.37
N LYS A 148 -23.99 -14.33 -0.93
CA LYS A 148 -23.39 -15.56 -1.45
C LYS A 148 -22.19 -15.19 -2.33
N SER A 149 -21.12 -14.70 -1.72
CA SER A 149 -19.98 -14.21 -2.51
C SER A 149 -18.76 -13.92 -1.66
N ASP A 150 -17.80 -13.33 -2.30
CA ASP A 150 -16.53 -12.80 -1.80
C ASP A 150 -16.65 -11.36 -1.26
N PHE A 151 -17.84 -10.74 -1.32
CA PHE A 151 -18.09 -9.35 -0.92
C PHE A 151 -19.29 -9.25 0.02
N PHE A 152 -19.10 -8.65 1.20
CA PHE A 152 -20.15 -8.49 2.21
C PHE A 152 -20.21 -7.07 2.74
N PHE A 153 -21.42 -6.64 3.10
CA PHE A 153 -21.65 -5.39 3.85
C PHE A 153 -22.32 -5.71 5.18
N LEU A 154 -21.74 -5.18 6.26
CA LEU A 154 -22.27 -5.28 7.62
C LEU A 154 -22.62 -3.88 8.12
N PRO A 155 -23.93 -3.58 8.27
CA PRO A 155 -24.37 -2.28 8.76
C PRO A 155 -24.01 -2.11 10.24
N ALA A 156 -23.65 -0.88 10.63
CA ALA A 156 -23.39 -0.50 12.00
C ALA A 156 -24.02 0.87 12.30
N ARG A 157 -24.40 1.09 13.58
CA ARG A 157 -25.13 2.29 14.03
C ARG A 157 -24.24 3.30 14.75
N SER A 158 -23.04 2.88 15.18
CA SER A 158 -22.07 3.72 15.88
C SER A 158 -20.63 3.33 15.53
N GLU A 159 -19.68 4.25 15.76
CA GLU A 159 -18.23 3.97 15.59
C GLU A 159 -17.79 2.82 16.51
N GLN A 160 -18.36 2.73 17.69
CA GLN A 160 -18.05 1.65 18.63
C GLN A 160 -18.51 0.30 18.09
N GLU A 161 -19.70 0.23 17.49
CA GLU A 161 -20.22 -0.99 16.86
C GLU A 161 -19.36 -1.41 15.66
N VAL A 162 -18.91 -0.44 14.84
CA VAL A 162 -17.96 -0.71 13.75
C VAL A 162 -16.67 -1.34 14.30
N ALA A 163 -16.05 -0.70 15.29
CA ALA A 163 -14.80 -1.19 15.87
C ALA A 163 -14.96 -2.58 16.50
N GLN A 164 -16.05 -2.81 17.26
CA GLN A 164 -16.33 -4.10 17.88
C GLN A 164 -16.60 -5.20 16.82
N THR A 165 -17.34 -4.88 15.76
CA THR A 165 -17.58 -5.81 14.65
C THR A 165 -16.29 -6.19 13.94
N ILE A 166 -15.39 -5.21 13.69
CA ILE A 166 -14.07 -5.45 13.09
C ILE A 166 -13.24 -6.38 13.98
N VAL A 167 -13.20 -6.14 15.29
CA VAL A 167 -12.49 -6.99 16.24
C VAL A 167 -13.05 -8.42 16.22
N ASP A 168 -14.37 -8.59 16.27
CA ASP A 168 -15.02 -9.90 16.23
C ASP A 168 -14.77 -10.65 14.91
N LEU A 169 -14.76 -9.94 13.79
CA LEU A 169 -14.39 -10.50 12.49
C LEU A 169 -12.96 -11.04 12.49
N CYS A 170 -12.00 -10.24 12.97
CA CYS A 170 -10.58 -10.61 12.95
C CYS A 170 -10.26 -11.73 13.96
N ALA A 171 -10.80 -11.64 15.18
CA ALA A 171 -10.43 -12.54 16.26
C ALA A 171 -11.18 -13.88 16.22
N ARG A 172 -12.42 -13.92 15.73
CA ARG A 172 -13.29 -15.08 15.86
C ARG A 172 -13.95 -15.49 14.55
N ARG A 173 -14.74 -14.58 13.91
CA ARG A 173 -15.67 -15.01 12.84
C ARG A 173 -14.94 -15.52 11.60
N LEU A 174 -13.92 -14.80 11.10
CA LEU A 174 -13.19 -15.22 9.91
C LEU A 174 -12.29 -16.43 10.18
N PRO A 175 -11.53 -16.50 11.28
CA PRO A 175 -10.77 -17.71 11.62
C PRO A 175 -11.66 -18.94 11.76
N THR A 176 -12.78 -18.85 12.50
CA THR A 176 -13.63 -19.98 12.79
C THR A 176 -14.48 -20.43 11.61
N ASN A 177 -15.10 -19.47 10.88
CA ASN A 177 -16.10 -19.79 9.87
C ASN A 177 -15.53 -19.95 8.47
N MET A 178 -14.38 -19.33 8.18
CA MET A 178 -13.79 -19.27 6.83
C MET A 178 -12.34 -19.76 6.78
N GLY A 179 -11.76 -20.14 7.91
CA GLY A 179 -10.36 -20.59 7.98
C GLY A 179 -9.36 -19.52 7.53
N ILE A 180 -9.69 -18.24 7.73
CA ILE A 180 -8.81 -17.12 7.40
C ILE A 180 -8.19 -16.60 8.70
N PRO A 181 -6.94 -16.93 9.00
CA PRO A 181 -6.29 -16.53 10.23
C PRO A 181 -6.02 -15.00 10.26
N PRO A 182 -5.88 -14.38 11.47
CA PRO A 182 -5.76 -12.93 11.62
C PRO A 182 -4.63 -12.28 10.82
N GLU A 183 -3.51 -12.97 10.62
CA GLU A 183 -2.35 -12.50 9.84
C GLU A 183 -2.64 -12.36 8.35
N GLN A 184 -3.66 -13.01 7.83
CA GLN A 184 -4.11 -12.92 6.44
C GLN A 184 -5.25 -11.92 6.24
N ILE A 185 -5.68 -11.26 7.33
CA ILE A 185 -6.72 -10.24 7.32
C ILE A 185 -6.06 -8.87 7.43
N GLN A 186 -6.47 -7.92 6.59
CA GLN A 186 -6.06 -6.53 6.71
C GLN A 186 -7.26 -5.63 6.94
N VAL A 187 -7.21 -4.89 8.04
CA VAL A 187 -8.20 -3.84 8.29
C VAL A 187 -7.76 -2.55 7.62
N LEU A 188 -8.63 -1.98 6.80
CA LEU A 188 -8.42 -0.71 6.11
C LEU A 188 -9.41 0.35 6.61
N THR A 189 -8.94 1.58 6.74
CA THR A 189 -9.78 2.72 7.07
C THR A 189 -9.33 3.95 6.28
N PRO A 190 -10.24 4.86 5.89
CA PRO A 190 -9.87 6.13 5.27
C PRO A 190 -9.14 7.09 6.21
N THR A 191 -9.30 6.93 7.53
CA THR A 191 -8.92 7.95 8.53
C THR A 191 -7.88 7.42 9.52
N ARG A 192 -7.11 8.35 10.14
CA ARG A 192 -6.18 8.01 11.24
C ARG A 192 -6.82 8.22 12.62
N LYS A 193 -7.63 9.28 12.77
CA LYS A 193 -8.27 9.70 14.03
C LYS A 193 -9.73 9.26 14.08
N GLY A 194 -10.33 9.30 15.28
CA GLY A 194 -11.71 8.88 15.53
C GLY A 194 -11.83 7.41 15.95
N GLY A 195 -13.03 7.00 16.32
CA GLY A 195 -13.30 5.64 16.84
C GLY A 195 -13.05 4.53 15.81
N VAL A 196 -13.12 4.85 14.51
CA VAL A 196 -12.85 3.95 13.39
C VAL A 196 -11.54 4.28 12.65
N GLY A 197 -10.73 5.21 13.19
CA GLY A 197 -9.42 5.54 12.66
C GLY A 197 -8.35 4.51 13.05
N THR A 198 -7.21 4.53 12.34
CA THR A 198 -6.14 3.55 12.57
C THR A 198 -5.64 3.54 14.01
N TRP A 199 -5.60 4.67 14.69
CA TRP A 199 -5.11 4.75 16.08
C TRP A 199 -5.97 3.91 17.02
N ASN A 200 -7.30 4.12 17.01
CA ASN A 200 -8.19 3.35 17.87
C ASN A 200 -8.30 1.90 17.43
N LEU A 201 -8.41 1.64 16.11
CA LEU A 201 -8.51 0.28 15.60
C LEU A 201 -7.27 -0.56 15.93
N ASN A 202 -6.07 -0.01 15.80
CA ASN A 202 -4.84 -0.71 16.20
C ASN A 202 -4.84 -1.05 17.69
N ARG A 203 -5.25 -0.11 18.56
CA ARG A 203 -5.31 -0.32 20.00
C ARG A 203 -6.29 -1.45 20.37
N VAL A 204 -7.52 -1.45 19.82
CA VAL A 204 -8.52 -2.47 20.17
C VAL A 204 -8.21 -3.82 19.54
N LEU A 205 -7.62 -3.84 18.33
CA LEU A 205 -7.17 -5.07 17.68
C LEU A 205 -5.98 -5.67 18.40
N GLN A 206 -4.98 -4.89 18.81
CA GLN A 206 -3.85 -5.36 19.63
C GLN A 206 -4.36 -6.00 20.93
N ALA A 207 -5.26 -5.32 21.65
CA ALA A 207 -5.82 -5.83 22.89
C ALA A 207 -6.54 -7.18 22.73
N SER A 208 -7.16 -7.42 21.56
CA SER A 208 -7.89 -8.64 21.26
C SER A 208 -7.03 -9.75 20.66
N LEU A 209 -6.15 -9.41 19.71
CA LEU A 209 -5.36 -10.39 18.95
C LEU A 209 -4.03 -10.73 19.61
N ASN A 210 -3.47 -9.78 20.34
CA ASN A 210 -2.22 -9.92 21.06
C ASN A 210 -2.32 -9.33 22.47
N PRO A 211 -3.14 -9.91 23.39
CA PRO A 211 -3.32 -9.39 24.73
C PRO A 211 -2.01 -9.42 25.54
N PRO A 212 -1.87 -8.55 26.56
CA PRO A 212 -0.72 -8.57 27.45
C PRO A 212 -0.63 -9.91 28.17
N ALA A 213 0.60 -10.40 28.38
CA ALA A 213 0.86 -11.60 29.15
C ALA A 213 2.19 -11.44 29.92
N PRO A 214 2.35 -12.09 31.09
CA PRO A 214 3.59 -12.01 31.88
C PRO A 214 4.84 -12.44 31.12
N THR A 215 4.67 -13.26 30.08
CA THR A 215 5.76 -13.78 29.22
C THR A 215 6.12 -12.84 28.07
N LYS A 216 5.33 -11.80 27.82
CA LYS A 216 5.55 -10.86 26.72
C LYS A 216 6.13 -9.55 27.23
N LYS A 217 7.22 -9.14 26.65
CA LYS A 217 7.78 -7.81 26.91
C LYS A 217 7.06 -6.74 26.10
N GLU A 218 7.04 -5.53 26.66
CA GLU A 218 6.42 -4.36 26.04
C GLU A 218 7.35 -3.15 26.10
N ARG A 219 7.30 -2.30 25.08
CA ARG A 219 7.99 -1.02 25.03
C ARG A 219 7.05 0.06 24.53
N SER A 220 6.79 1.08 25.35
CA SER A 220 6.03 2.25 24.91
C SER A 220 6.92 3.22 24.13
N PHE A 221 6.35 3.78 23.06
CA PHE A 221 6.96 4.83 22.25
C PHE A 221 5.88 5.75 21.70
N GLY A 222 5.90 7.02 22.10
CA GLY A 222 4.84 7.99 21.77
C GLY A 222 3.47 7.49 22.24
N ASP A 223 2.52 7.49 21.31
CA ASP A 223 1.13 7.07 21.58
C ASP A 223 0.91 5.53 21.48
N PHE A 224 1.96 4.77 21.18
CA PHE A 224 1.89 3.32 20.97
C PHE A 224 2.68 2.56 22.04
N SER A 225 2.25 1.33 22.31
CA SER A 225 3.02 0.35 23.06
C SER A 225 3.24 -0.86 22.16
N PHE A 226 4.50 -1.13 21.83
CA PHE A 226 4.90 -2.32 21.10
C PHE A 226 5.04 -3.51 22.04
N ARG A 227 4.52 -4.65 21.64
CA ARG A 227 4.54 -5.90 22.39
C ARG A 227 5.07 -7.03 21.53
N GLU A 228 5.78 -7.96 22.11
CA GLU A 228 6.18 -9.19 21.42
C GLU A 228 4.95 -9.91 20.84
N GLY A 229 5.02 -10.22 19.54
CA GLY A 229 3.92 -10.74 18.73
C GLY A 229 3.10 -9.66 17.98
N ASP A 230 3.38 -8.39 18.19
CA ASP A 230 2.66 -7.33 17.47
C ASP A 230 3.00 -7.31 15.99
N ARG A 231 1.97 -7.03 15.20
CA ARG A 231 2.10 -6.72 13.78
C ARG A 231 2.43 -5.24 13.62
N VAL A 232 3.55 -4.96 12.96
CA VAL A 232 4.07 -3.61 12.76
C VAL A 232 4.37 -3.35 11.28
N MET A 233 4.48 -2.08 10.92
CA MET A 233 4.84 -1.65 9.57
C MET A 233 5.93 -0.59 9.64
N GLN A 234 6.95 -0.74 8.80
CA GLN A 234 7.93 0.30 8.51
C GLN A 234 7.25 1.47 7.80
N ILE A 235 7.44 2.70 8.30
CA ILE A 235 6.78 3.89 7.75
C ILE A 235 7.72 4.87 7.04
N ARG A 236 8.99 4.52 6.94
CA ARG A 236 10.04 5.27 6.22
C ARG A 236 10.94 4.28 5.49
N ASN A 237 11.61 4.74 4.44
CA ASN A 237 12.71 3.96 3.88
C ASN A 237 13.92 4.11 4.79
N ASN A 238 14.46 3.01 5.28
CA ASN A 238 15.72 2.98 6.01
C ASN A 238 16.67 2.04 5.25
N TYR A 239 17.66 2.61 4.55
CA TYR A 239 18.61 1.87 3.72
C TYR A 239 19.76 1.26 4.53
N ASP A 240 19.98 1.76 5.75
CA ASP A 240 21.13 1.43 6.58
C ASP A 240 20.84 0.33 7.60
N ILE A 241 19.55 0.08 7.93
CA ILE A 241 19.18 -0.96 8.88
C ILE A 241 19.60 -2.32 8.35
N LEU A 242 20.42 -3.01 9.13
CA LEU A 242 20.90 -4.34 8.77
C LEU A 242 19.82 -5.38 9.06
N TRP A 243 19.73 -6.35 8.16
CA TRP A 243 18.89 -7.52 8.36
C TRP A 243 19.66 -8.80 8.06
N LYS A 244 19.25 -9.88 8.68
CA LYS A 244 19.72 -11.24 8.38
C LYS A 244 18.53 -12.14 8.08
N LYS A 245 18.69 -13.09 7.17
CA LYS A 245 17.69 -14.11 6.94
C LYS A 245 17.57 -15.03 8.14
N LEU A 246 16.36 -15.52 8.41
CA LEU A 246 16.08 -16.42 9.54
C LEU A 246 16.85 -17.74 9.45
N ASP A 247 17.16 -18.19 8.24
CA ASP A 247 17.97 -19.39 7.97
C ASP A 247 19.49 -19.13 7.98
N GLY A 248 19.90 -17.87 8.20
CA GLY A 248 21.31 -17.46 8.20
C GLY A 248 21.97 -17.42 6.80
N SER A 249 21.24 -17.68 5.71
CA SER A 249 21.80 -17.81 4.36
C SER A 249 22.28 -16.49 3.76
N ALA A 250 21.79 -15.35 4.27
CA ALA A 250 22.15 -14.04 3.75
C ALA A 250 22.02 -12.94 4.82
N VAL A 251 22.85 -11.91 4.66
CA VAL A 251 22.74 -10.63 5.37
C VAL A 251 22.63 -9.51 4.34
N GLY A 252 22.00 -8.42 4.71
CA GLY A 252 21.88 -7.27 3.82
C GLY A 252 21.43 -6.04 4.59
N SER A 253 21.07 -4.99 3.88
CA SER A 253 20.55 -3.75 4.46
C SER A 253 19.30 -3.26 3.74
N GLY A 254 18.53 -2.44 4.44
CA GLY A 254 17.34 -1.78 3.94
C GLY A 254 16.03 -2.49 4.30
N ILE A 255 15.20 -1.77 5.06
CA ILE A 255 13.78 -2.05 5.28
C ILE A 255 13.00 -0.83 4.77
N PHE A 256 11.93 -1.07 4.04
CA PHE A 256 11.29 -0.02 3.25
C PHE A 256 9.89 0.33 3.74
N ASN A 257 9.48 1.54 3.43
CA ASN A 257 8.13 2.02 3.74
C ASN A 257 7.07 1.06 3.16
N GLY A 258 6.18 0.61 4.05
CA GLY A 258 5.14 -0.37 3.73
C GLY A 258 5.50 -1.81 4.08
N ASP A 259 6.77 -2.15 4.38
CA ASP A 259 7.13 -3.49 4.83
C ASP A 259 6.42 -3.79 6.15
N ILE A 260 5.71 -4.93 6.21
CA ILE A 260 5.02 -5.40 7.41
C ILE A 260 5.82 -6.53 8.03
N GLY A 261 5.98 -6.45 9.34
CA GLY A 261 6.66 -7.46 10.14
C GLY A 261 5.93 -7.77 11.43
N THR A 262 6.51 -8.70 12.18
CA THR A 262 6.06 -9.09 13.52
C THR A 262 7.18 -8.84 14.51
N VAL A 263 6.87 -8.20 15.64
CA VAL A 263 7.79 -8.01 16.75
C VAL A 263 8.12 -9.39 17.35
N ARG A 264 9.34 -9.84 17.18
CA ARG A 264 9.80 -11.15 17.66
C ARG A 264 10.27 -11.09 19.10
N ALA A 265 11.04 -10.05 19.44
CA ALA A 265 11.63 -9.90 20.76
C ALA A 265 11.83 -8.43 21.13
N ILE A 266 11.81 -8.13 22.42
CA ILE A 266 12.15 -6.81 22.98
C ILE A 266 13.22 -7.04 24.05
N SER A 267 14.41 -6.48 23.84
CA SER A 267 15.50 -6.50 24.81
C SER A 267 15.60 -5.15 25.51
N MET A 268 15.27 -5.13 26.82
CA MET A 268 15.44 -3.92 27.62
C MET A 268 16.92 -3.66 27.97
N GLU A 269 17.76 -4.68 27.98
CA GLU A 269 19.19 -4.58 28.25
C GLU A 269 19.95 -4.02 27.07
N GLN A 270 19.60 -4.46 25.85
CA GLN A 270 20.23 -4.00 24.61
C GLN A 270 19.50 -2.80 24.01
N GLU A 271 18.40 -2.35 24.60
CA GLU A 271 17.53 -1.29 24.12
C GLU A 271 17.08 -1.50 22.66
N THR A 272 16.73 -2.74 22.30
CA THR A 272 16.36 -3.11 20.92
C THR A 272 15.01 -3.81 20.83
N VAL A 273 14.37 -3.64 19.67
CA VAL A 273 13.19 -4.40 19.22
C VAL A 273 13.56 -5.15 17.96
N THR A 274 13.52 -6.47 18.01
CA THR A 274 13.73 -7.34 16.86
C THR A 274 12.42 -7.53 16.10
N VAL A 275 12.38 -7.19 14.83
CA VAL A 275 11.20 -7.35 13.95
C VAL A 275 11.54 -8.32 12.82
N VAL A 276 10.64 -9.26 12.57
CA VAL A 276 10.73 -10.21 11.45
C VAL A 276 9.84 -9.71 10.30
N PHE A 277 10.44 -9.43 9.16
CA PHE A 277 9.80 -9.07 7.90
C PHE A 277 9.94 -10.23 6.93
N ASP A 278 8.87 -10.96 6.64
CA ASP A 278 8.89 -12.19 5.85
C ASP A 278 9.92 -13.23 6.38
N ASP A 279 11.04 -13.40 5.68
CA ASP A 279 12.15 -14.30 6.02
C ASP A 279 13.37 -13.59 6.62
N ARG A 280 13.27 -12.28 6.87
CA ARG A 280 14.39 -11.43 7.35
C ARG A 280 14.08 -10.87 8.71
N GLU A 281 15.05 -10.88 9.62
CA GLU A 281 14.96 -10.16 10.88
C GLU A 281 15.89 -8.95 10.92
N ALA A 282 15.41 -7.87 11.54
CA ALA A 282 16.13 -6.63 11.74
C ALA A 282 15.95 -6.13 13.17
N ASP A 283 17.02 -5.57 13.74
CA ASP A 283 17.00 -4.99 15.07
C ASP A 283 16.84 -3.47 14.98
N TYR A 284 15.88 -2.95 15.72
CA TYR A 284 15.60 -1.53 15.88
C TYR A 284 16.07 -1.06 17.24
N ASP A 285 17.01 -0.16 17.29
CA ASP A 285 17.30 0.61 18.49
C ASP A 285 16.03 1.36 18.96
N PHE A 286 15.85 1.55 20.27
CA PHE A 286 14.67 2.22 20.80
C PHE A 286 14.48 3.66 20.24
N THR A 287 15.54 4.33 19.81
CA THR A 287 15.47 5.63 19.15
C THR A 287 14.87 5.55 17.75
N MET A 288 14.94 4.38 17.11
CA MET A 288 14.42 4.13 15.77
C MET A 288 12.96 3.69 15.76
N LEU A 289 12.31 3.47 16.91
CA LEU A 289 10.92 3.02 17.00
C LEU A 289 9.92 3.99 16.36
N GLY A 290 10.29 5.25 16.15
CA GLY A 290 9.52 6.21 15.36
C GLY A 290 9.39 5.86 13.87
N GLU A 291 10.12 4.86 13.38
CA GLU A 291 10.00 4.32 12.03
C GLU A 291 8.98 3.18 11.91
N LEU A 292 8.44 2.72 13.04
CA LEU A 292 7.46 1.65 13.12
C LEU A 292 6.09 2.20 13.55
N GLU A 293 5.03 1.65 12.97
CA GLU A 293 3.64 1.83 13.46
C GLU A 293 2.96 0.46 13.59
N PRO A 294 2.02 0.30 14.55
CA PRO A 294 1.15 -0.88 14.58
C PRO A 294 0.40 -1.05 13.25
N ALA A 295 0.28 -2.29 12.76
CA ALA A 295 -0.23 -2.59 11.43
C ALA A 295 -1.41 -3.58 11.40
N TYR A 296 -2.14 -3.73 12.50
CA TYR A 296 -3.42 -4.46 12.51
C TYR A 296 -4.45 -3.75 11.63
N ALA A 297 -4.49 -2.41 11.72
CA ALA A 297 -5.26 -1.53 10.84
C ALA A 297 -4.35 -0.48 10.21
N MET A 298 -4.56 -0.18 8.93
CA MET A 298 -3.84 0.88 8.21
C MET A 298 -4.77 1.73 7.36
N THR A 299 -4.28 2.88 6.92
CA THR A 299 -5.05 3.69 5.97
C THR A 299 -5.03 3.06 4.58
N VAL A 300 -6.09 3.31 3.80
CA VAL A 300 -6.17 2.86 2.40
C VAL A 300 -4.96 3.35 1.59
N HIS A 301 -4.45 4.56 1.86
CA HIS A 301 -3.24 5.07 1.21
C HIS A 301 -2.00 4.19 1.46
N LYS A 302 -1.84 3.70 2.70
CA LYS A 302 -0.71 2.83 3.05
C LYS A 302 -0.83 1.40 2.52
N SER A 303 -2.01 0.99 2.05
CA SER A 303 -2.22 -0.32 1.43
C SER A 303 -1.94 -0.35 -0.08
N GLN A 304 -1.64 0.80 -0.71
CA GLN A 304 -1.30 0.85 -2.13
C GLN A 304 -0.09 -0.07 -2.45
N GLY A 305 -0.11 -0.71 -3.61
CA GLY A 305 0.91 -1.68 -4.02
C GLY A 305 0.87 -3.00 -3.25
N SER A 306 -0.14 -3.22 -2.38
CA SER A 306 -0.31 -4.46 -1.62
C SER A 306 -1.66 -5.10 -1.90
N GLU A 307 -1.74 -6.43 -1.75
CA GLU A 307 -3.00 -7.16 -1.75
C GLU A 307 -3.05 -8.11 -0.56
N TYR A 308 -4.26 -8.41 -0.11
CA TYR A 308 -4.49 -9.24 1.06
C TYR A 308 -5.53 -10.31 0.76
N ARG A 309 -5.43 -11.46 1.39
CA ARG A 309 -6.41 -12.53 1.25
C ARG A 309 -7.81 -12.06 1.63
N ALA A 310 -7.93 -11.43 2.81
CA ALA A 310 -9.16 -10.79 3.25
C ALA A 310 -8.94 -9.33 3.65
N VAL A 311 -9.85 -8.46 3.25
CA VAL A 311 -9.87 -7.05 3.63
C VAL A 311 -11.14 -6.74 4.40
N ILE A 312 -11.01 -5.99 5.49
CA ILE A 312 -12.13 -5.39 6.20
C ILE A 312 -12.00 -3.88 6.08
N LEU A 313 -12.97 -3.24 5.43
CA LEU A 313 -12.99 -1.77 5.25
C LEU A 313 -13.98 -1.14 6.22
N SER A 314 -13.52 -0.17 7.03
CA SER A 314 -14.44 0.68 7.79
C SER A 314 -15.01 1.79 6.90
N ALA A 315 -16.34 1.84 6.76
CA ALA A 315 -17.06 2.87 6.02
C ALA A 315 -17.92 3.72 6.97
N TRP A 316 -17.33 4.77 7.51
CA TRP A 316 -17.95 5.66 8.49
C TRP A 316 -17.71 7.13 8.12
N ASN A 317 -18.39 8.04 8.82
CA ASN A 317 -18.27 9.46 8.59
C ASN A 317 -16.81 9.95 8.71
N GLY A 318 -16.43 10.91 7.88
CA GLY A 318 -15.09 11.48 7.87
C GLY A 318 -14.99 12.69 6.94
N SER A 319 -13.80 13.21 6.78
CA SER A 319 -13.55 14.31 5.84
C SER A 319 -13.91 13.89 4.41
N PRO A 320 -14.67 14.72 3.65
CA PRO A 320 -14.99 14.45 2.25
C PRO A 320 -13.77 14.21 1.37
N TYR A 321 -12.61 14.76 1.73
CA TYR A 321 -11.34 14.51 1.00
C TYR A 321 -10.84 13.07 1.14
N LEU A 322 -11.14 12.42 2.27
CA LEU A 322 -10.77 11.04 2.55
C LEU A 322 -11.88 10.04 2.14
N LEU A 323 -13.10 10.53 1.96
CA LEU A 323 -14.25 9.73 1.55
C LEU A 323 -14.52 9.95 0.05
N SER A 324 -13.60 9.50 -0.80
CA SER A 324 -13.69 9.62 -2.25
C SER A 324 -13.84 8.26 -2.94
N ARG A 325 -14.29 8.31 -4.19
CA ARG A 325 -14.42 7.13 -5.06
C ARG A 325 -13.10 6.39 -5.20
N SER A 326 -11.99 7.10 -5.41
CA SER A 326 -10.68 6.48 -5.54
C SER A 326 -10.22 5.77 -4.26
N VAL A 327 -10.55 6.29 -3.08
CA VAL A 327 -10.29 5.61 -1.79
C VAL A 327 -11.09 4.31 -1.70
N LEU A 328 -12.39 4.35 -2.01
CA LEU A 328 -13.25 3.16 -1.99
C LEU A 328 -12.79 2.13 -3.02
N TYR A 329 -12.55 2.55 -4.25
CA TYR A 329 -12.06 1.70 -5.33
C TYR A 329 -10.71 1.04 -4.97
N THR A 330 -9.74 1.82 -4.50
CA THR A 330 -8.45 1.30 -4.06
C THR A 330 -8.61 0.28 -2.92
N ALA A 331 -9.48 0.55 -1.93
CA ALA A 331 -9.72 -0.39 -0.84
C ALA A 331 -10.33 -1.71 -1.33
N ILE A 332 -11.30 -1.66 -2.24
CA ILE A 332 -11.94 -2.86 -2.82
C ILE A 332 -10.91 -3.70 -3.57
N THR A 333 -10.07 -3.07 -4.39
CA THR A 333 -9.04 -3.76 -5.19
C THR A 333 -7.87 -4.32 -4.36
N ARG A 334 -7.81 -4.07 -3.05
CA ARG A 334 -6.80 -4.71 -2.16
C ARG A 334 -7.21 -6.12 -1.74
N ALA A 335 -8.48 -6.51 -1.89
CA ALA A 335 -8.97 -7.82 -1.48
C ALA A 335 -8.81 -8.84 -2.62
N ARG A 336 -8.28 -10.02 -2.29
CA ARG A 336 -8.13 -11.13 -3.25
C ARG A 336 -9.27 -12.15 -3.19
N GLU A 337 -9.64 -12.58 -1.97
CA GLU A 337 -10.63 -13.64 -1.77
C GLU A 337 -11.87 -13.17 -1.02
N LEU A 338 -11.72 -12.15 -0.14
CA LEU A 338 -12.82 -11.67 0.70
C LEU A 338 -12.72 -10.18 0.98
N LEU A 339 -13.81 -9.46 0.75
CA LEU A 339 -13.99 -8.09 1.22
C LEU A 339 -15.21 -7.98 2.12
N ILE A 340 -15.05 -7.37 3.28
CA ILE A 340 -16.15 -7.02 4.19
C ILE A 340 -16.10 -5.52 4.44
N ILE A 341 -17.17 -4.82 4.08
CA ILE A 341 -17.35 -3.40 4.46
C ILE A 341 -18.18 -3.35 5.73
N VAL A 342 -17.69 -2.67 6.76
CA VAL A 342 -18.42 -2.47 8.03
C VAL A 342 -18.71 -0.99 8.21
N GLY A 343 -19.99 -0.61 8.34
CA GLY A 343 -20.33 0.78 8.55
C GLY A 343 -21.71 1.19 8.04
N ARG A 344 -21.79 2.35 7.38
CA ARG A 344 -23.02 2.96 6.90
C ARG A 344 -23.13 2.90 5.38
N GLU A 345 -24.29 2.47 4.89
CA GLU A 345 -24.56 2.40 3.44
C GLU A 345 -24.48 3.80 2.80
N GLU A 346 -24.94 4.84 3.52
CA GLU A 346 -24.87 6.22 3.04
C GLU A 346 -23.42 6.70 2.87
N CYS A 347 -22.49 6.20 3.69
CA CYS A 347 -21.07 6.51 3.54
C CYS A 347 -20.50 5.89 2.27
N VAL A 348 -20.82 4.62 2.01
CA VAL A 348 -20.40 3.92 0.77
C VAL A 348 -20.97 4.64 -0.46
N ALA A 349 -22.25 5.02 -0.43
CA ALA A 349 -22.89 5.77 -1.50
C ALA A 349 -22.22 7.13 -1.71
N ALA A 350 -21.95 7.89 -0.64
CA ALA A 350 -21.28 9.17 -0.69
C ALA A 350 -19.86 9.04 -1.28
N MET A 351 -19.09 8.03 -0.87
CA MET A 351 -17.76 7.75 -1.44
C MET A 351 -17.85 7.45 -2.94
N THR A 352 -18.82 6.63 -3.36
CA THR A 352 -19.03 6.25 -4.76
C THR A 352 -19.34 7.48 -5.64
N GLN A 353 -20.14 8.41 -5.13
CA GLN A 353 -20.51 9.64 -5.85
C GLN A 353 -19.41 10.71 -5.83
N ASN A 354 -18.52 10.66 -4.85
CA ASN A 354 -17.45 11.66 -4.70
C ASN A 354 -16.26 11.36 -5.63
N ALA A 355 -16.36 11.83 -6.86
CA ALA A 355 -15.28 11.75 -7.85
C ALA A 355 -14.22 12.87 -7.72
N LYS A 356 -14.30 13.72 -6.68
CA LYS A 356 -13.37 14.83 -6.48
C LYS A 356 -11.99 14.28 -6.08
N VAL A 357 -11.16 13.98 -7.05
CA VAL A 357 -9.71 13.91 -6.86
C VAL A 357 -9.23 15.35 -6.74
N GLY A 358 -8.48 15.69 -5.70
CA GLY A 358 -7.89 17.02 -5.58
C GLY A 358 -7.18 17.39 -6.86
N ARG A 359 -7.50 18.55 -7.48
CA ARG A 359 -6.86 19.00 -8.72
C ARG A 359 -5.35 19.08 -8.48
N ARG A 360 -4.59 18.36 -9.29
CA ARG A 360 -3.13 18.35 -9.26
C ARG A 360 -2.61 19.01 -10.51
N TYR A 361 -1.83 20.06 -10.34
CA TYR A 361 -1.32 20.88 -11.43
C TYR A 361 0.15 20.53 -11.67
N SER A 362 0.45 19.84 -12.77
CA SER A 362 1.83 19.52 -13.16
C SER A 362 2.26 20.21 -14.45
N GLY A 363 1.30 20.72 -15.26
CA GLY A 363 1.56 21.23 -16.60
C GLY A 363 1.97 20.14 -17.61
N LEU A 364 2.19 18.88 -17.17
CA LEU A 364 2.71 17.81 -18.03
C LEU A 364 1.81 17.54 -19.25
N LYS A 365 0.48 17.47 -19.04
CA LYS A 365 -0.47 17.24 -20.13
C LYS A 365 -0.33 18.30 -21.24
N LEU A 366 -0.25 19.58 -20.86
CA LEU A 366 -0.13 20.69 -21.84
C LEU A 366 1.19 20.61 -22.60
N ARG A 367 2.29 20.34 -21.90
CA ARG A 367 3.63 20.19 -22.51
C ARG A 367 3.67 19.02 -23.49
N LEU A 368 3.08 17.87 -23.15
CA LEU A 368 2.99 16.73 -24.06
C LEU A 368 2.17 17.04 -25.31
N GLN A 369 1.17 17.92 -25.21
CA GLN A 369 0.36 18.37 -26.35
C GLN A 369 1.02 19.50 -27.19
N GLY A 370 2.26 19.90 -26.84
CA GLY A 370 2.93 21.03 -27.50
C GLY A 370 2.32 22.41 -27.20
N LYS A 371 1.49 22.49 -26.15
CA LYS A 371 0.87 23.72 -25.68
C LYS A 371 1.69 24.24 -24.50
N THR A 372 2.73 24.99 -24.79
CA THR A 372 3.47 25.79 -23.79
C THR A 372 2.79 27.16 -23.71
N GLU A 373 2.37 27.58 -22.50
CA GLU A 373 2.09 28.98 -22.20
C GLU A 373 3.38 29.80 -22.21
#